data_6b7005b5dd7846ac4df071919df78d5c
#
_entry.id   6b7005b5dd7846ac4df071919df78d5c
#
_cell.length_a   1.000
_cell.length_b   1.000
_cell.length_c   1.000
_cell.angle_alpha   90.00
_cell.angle_beta   90.00
_cell.angle_gamma   90.00
#
_symmetry.space_group_name_H-M   'P 1'
#
loop_
_entity.id
_entity.type
_entity.pdbx_description
1 polymer ?
#
loop_
_entity_poly.entity_id
_entity_poly.type
_entity_poly.pdbx_seq_one_letter_code
_entity_poly.pdbx_strand_id
1 'polypeptide(L)'
;FELNDNTVRNYLLCSNNLGNQSLDKCPHLLKKSFAYPDLLIRMIDNISDQNHIHSDFREAVTFSLLSIFNDVDNFRAFLTSGMPTFSGKVRSIFLSDVSKHWKLRDLTDYLYMSESLIKKKLLLENTSFSKLLLDTRMAFAIKLLKQNHSVKQVSESCGFSSTSYFVCLFRQYYNCTPREYAKHQLLSGK
;
A
#
# COMPACT_ATOMS: atom_id res chain seq x y z
N PHE A 1 -0.91 19.13 -0.59
CA PHE A 1 -2.27 18.81 -0.99
C PHE A 1 -2.43 17.29 -0.94
N GLU A 2 -3.24 16.78 -0.01
CA GLU A 2 -3.55 15.36 0.09
C GLU A 2 -4.88 15.08 -0.60
N LEU A 3 -4.88 14.09 -1.49
CA LEU A 3 -6.09 13.61 -2.13
C LEU A 3 -6.84 12.68 -1.17
N ASN A 4 -8.12 13.00 -0.91
CA ASN A 4 -8.98 12.11 -0.13
C ASN A 4 -9.36 10.89 -0.98
N ASP A 5 -9.27 9.69 -0.41
CA ASP A 5 -9.61 8.41 -1.05
C ASP A 5 -11.03 8.39 -1.65
N ASN A 6 -12.01 9.00 -0.97
CA ASN A 6 -13.37 9.04 -1.46
C ASN A 6 -13.49 9.91 -2.71
N THR A 7 -12.79 11.04 -2.74
CA THR A 7 -12.77 11.93 -3.91
C THR A 7 -12.13 11.23 -5.12
N VAL A 8 -11.02 10.50 -4.91
CA VAL A 8 -10.38 9.72 -5.98
C VAL A 8 -11.31 8.60 -6.47
N ARG A 9 -12.01 7.90 -5.57
CA ARG A 9 -12.99 6.87 -5.95
C ARG A 9 -14.14 7.44 -6.78
N ASN A 10 -14.73 8.54 -6.32
CA ASN A 10 -15.81 9.21 -7.03
C ASN A 10 -15.35 9.65 -8.41
N TYR A 11 -14.16 10.23 -8.52
CA TYR A 11 -13.58 10.60 -9.79
C TYR A 11 -13.42 9.40 -10.74
N LEU A 12 -12.86 8.28 -10.26
CA LEU A 12 -12.68 7.06 -11.05
C LEU A 12 -14.01 6.44 -11.49
N LEU A 13 -15.07 6.57 -10.69
CA LEU A 13 -16.42 6.12 -11.04
C LEU A 13 -17.05 7.01 -12.12
N CYS A 14 -16.87 8.34 -12.04
CA CYS A 14 -17.39 9.28 -13.02
C CYS A 14 -16.64 9.25 -14.35
N SER A 15 -15.35 8.86 -14.33
CA SER A 15 -14.46 8.86 -15.52
C SER A 15 -14.44 7.52 -16.26
N ASN A 16 -15.52 6.72 -16.23
CA ASN A 16 -15.62 5.36 -16.79
C ASN A 16 -15.35 5.22 -18.30
N ASN A 17 -15.14 6.31 -19.05
CA ASN A 17 -14.82 6.29 -20.48
C ASN A 17 -13.33 6.16 -20.82
N LEU A 18 -12.44 6.06 -19.81
CA LEU A 18 -11.02 5.85 -20.02
C LEU A 18 -10.75 4.35 -20.12
N GLY A 19 -10.34 3.90 -21.31
CA GLY A 19 -10.13 2.48 -21.68
C GLY A 19 -9.29 1.70 -20.64
N ASN A 20 -9.48 0.38 -20.65
CA ASN A 20 -8.70 -0.58 -19.87
C ASN A 20 -7.22 -0.52 -20.26
N GLN A 21 -6.42 0.22 -19.51
CA GLN A 21 -4.97 0.22 -19.65
C GLN A 21 -4.39 -0.87 -18.74
N SER A 22 -3.36 -1.59 -19.24
CA SER A 22 -2.71 -2.66 -18.49
C SER A 22 -2.03 -2.12 -17.23
N LEU A 23 -2.20 -2.82 -16.13
CA LEU A 23 -1.66 -2.47 -14.79
C LEU A 23 -0.17 -2.81 -14.62
N ASP A 24 0.52 -3.23 -15.70
CA ASP A 24 1.84 -3.87 -15.60
C ASP A 24 3.00 -2.95 -15.18
N LYS A 25 2.85 -1.63 -15.25
CA LYS A 25 3.85 -0.69 -14.76
C LYS A 25 3.16 0.55 -14.18
N CYS A 26 3.00 0.59 -12.86
CA CYS A 26 2.52 1.78 -12.20
C CYS A 26 3.66 2.81 -12.08
N PRO A 27 3.54 4.01 -12.67
CA PRO A 27 4.54 5.04 -12.54
C PRO A 27 4.52 5.62 -11.12
N HIS A 28 5.70 5.84 -10.54
CA HIS A 28 5.83 6.53 -9.24
C HIS A 28 5.68 8.05 -9.36
N LEU A 29 5.73 8.58 -10.56
CA LEU A 29 5.66 10.01 -10.85
C LEU A 29 5.03 10.23 -12.22
N LEU A 30 4.01 11.09 -12.28
CA LEU A 30 3.45 11.59 -13.51
C LEU A 30 3.96 13.00 -13.77
N LYS A 31 4.33 13.27 -15.03
CA LYS A 31 4.75 14.60 -15.47
C LYS A 31 3.87 15.04 -16.62
N LYS A 32 3.38 16.28 -16.53
CA LYS A 32 2.66 16.95 -17.60
C LYS A 32 3.09 18.40 -17.66
N SER A 33 3.31 18.91 -18.86
CA SER A 33 3.55 20.32 -19.09
C SER A 33 2.22 21.05 -19.24
N PHE A 34 2.11 22.24 -18.63
CA PHE A 34 0.91 23.08 -18.64
C PHE A 34 1.22 24.43 -19.24
N ALA A 35 0.23 24.98 -19.96
CA ALA A 35 0.33 26.32 -20.53
C ALA A 35 0.32 27.42 -19.43
N TYR A 36 -0.33 27.15 -18.29
CA TYR A 36 -0.50 28.12 -17.19
C TYR A 36 -0.24 27.49 -15.82
N PRO A 37 1.03 27.13 -15.49
CA PRO A 37 1.35 26.47 -14.24
C PRO A 37 1.01 27.32 -13.00
N ASP A 38 1.19 28.64 -13.06
CA ASP A 38 0.91 29.56 -11.95
C ASP A 38 -0.57 29.58 -11.56
N LEU A 39 -1.47 29.40 -12.51
CA LEU A 39 -2.91 29.32 -12.23
C LEU A 39 -3.22 28.06 -11.40
N LEU A 40 -2.62 26.92 -11.77
CA LEU A 40 -2.79 25.68 -11.04
C LEU A 40 -2.24 25.75 -9.62
N ILE A 41 -1.06 26.32 -9.45
CA ILE A 41 -0.44 26.52 -8.13
C ILE A 41 -1.37 27.36 -7.26
N ARG A 42 -1.86 28.51 -7.76
CA ARG A 42 -2.81 29.36 -7.01
C ARG A 42 -4.12 28.63 -6.67
N MET A 43 -4.64 27.78 -7.54
CA MET A 43 -5.83 26.97 -7.24
C MET A 43 -5.56 25.98 -6.11
N ILE A 44 -4.41 25.32 -6.12
CA ILE A 44 -4.00 24.35 -5.08
C ILE A 44 -3.77 25.09 -3.75
N ASP A 45 -3.08 26.21 -3.74
CA ASP A 45 -2.80 27.00 -2.54
C ASP A 45 -4.09 27.51 -1.90
N ASN A 46 -5.02 28.05 -2.70
CA ASN A 46 -6.31 28.52 -2.21
C ASN A 46 -7.17 27.40 -1.57
N ILE A 47 -7.06 26.16 -2.05
CA ILE A 47 -7.78 25.01 -1.46
C ILE A 47 -7.10 24.56 -0.18
N SER A 48 -5.79 24.66 -0.09
CA SER A 48 -5.00 24.21 1.06
C SER A 48 -5.16 25.12 2.28
N ASP A 49 -5.27 26.43 2.06
CA ASP A 49 -5.21 27.45 3.11
C ASP A 49 -6.57 27.73 3.81
N GLN A 50 -7.70 27.31 3.25
CA GLN A 50 -9.00 27.70 3.79
C GLN A 50 -9.76 26.55 4.44
N ASN A 51 -9.76 26.52 5.76
CA ASN A 51 -10.60 25.64 6.60
C ASN A 51 -12.13 25.86 6.43
N HIS A 52 -12.56 26.84 5.63
CA HIS A 52 -13.96 27.25 5.45
C HIS A 52 -14.52 26.94 4.05
N ILE A 53 -13.76 26.29 3.17
CA ILE A 53 -14.29 25.91 1.85
C ILE A 53 -15.24 24.73 2.01
N HIS A 54 -16.47 24.88 1.45
CA HIS A 54 -17.47 23.82 1.43
C HIS A 54 -16.91 22.56 0.75
N SER A 55 -17.23 21.38 1.31
CA SER A 55 -16.72 20.08 0.83
C SER A 55 -16.94 19.87 -0.66
N ASP A 56 -18.11 20.24 -1.16
CA ASP A 56 -18.53 20.04 -2.55
C ASP A 56 -17.70 20.90 -3.53
N PHE A 57 -17.36 22.14 -3.13
CA PHE A 57 -16.48 22.97 -3.94
C PHE A 57 -15.06 22.42 -4.00
N ARG A 58 -14.56 21.93 -2.86
CA ARG A 58 -13.24 21.28 -2.79
C ARG A 58 -13.21 20.04 -3.69
N GLU A 59 -14.26 19.22 -3.66
CA GLU A 59 -14.39 18.04 -4.52
C GLU A 59 -14.44 18.43 -6.01
N ALA A 60 -15.22 19.43 -6.39
CA ALA A 60 -15.32 19.92 -7.77
C ALA A 60 -13.97 20.43 -8.31
N VAL A 61 -13.22 21.19 -7.52
CA VAL A 61 -11.90 21.67 -7.91
C VAL A 61 -10.91 20.50 -8.00
N THR A 62 -10.97 19.53 -7.08
CA THR A 62 -10.13 18.34 -7.14
C THR A 62 -10.42 17.52 -8.41
N PHE A 63 -11.70 17.34 -8.78
CA PHE A 63 -12.08 16.69 -10.04
C PHE A 63 -11.53 17.43 -11.26
N SER A 64 -11.60 18.75 -11.25
CA SER A 64 -11.04 19.58 -12.34
C SER A 64 -9.52 19.40 -12.44
N LEU A 65 -8.80 19.40 -11.32
CA LEU A 65 -7.36 19.16 -11.29
C LEU A 65 -7.00 17.74 -11.79
N LEU A 66 -7.73 16.72 -11.37
CA LEU A 66 -7.51 15.34 -11.82
C LEU A 66 -7.78 15.19 -13.31
N SER A 67 -8.82 15.86 -13.85
CA SER A 67 -9.20 15.77 -15.27
C SER A 67 -8.10 16.29 -16.21
N ILE A 68 -7.24 17.17 -15.74
CA ILE A 68 -6.10 17.69 -16.51
C ILE A 68 -5.13 16.56 -16.91
N PHE A 69 -5.06 15.48 -16.14
CA PHE A 69 -4.16 14.36 -16.39
C PHE A 69 -4.81 13.20 -17.16
N ASN A 70 -6.07 13.32 -17.57
CA ASN A 70 -6.81 12.22 -18.23
C ASN A 70 -6.15 11.67 -19.51
N ASP A 71 -5.40 12.50 -20.21
CA ASP A 71 -4.66 12.16 -21.43
C ASP A 71 -3.25 11.60 -21.14
N VAL A 72 -2.84 11.54 -19.86
CA VAL A 72 -1.54 10.99 -19.49
C VAL A 72 -1.65 9.47 -19.36
N ASP A 73 -0.78 8.76 -20.08
CA ASP A 73 -0.71 7.30 -20.00
C ASP A 73 -0.51 6.82 -18.56
N ASN A 74 -1.22 5.75 -18.22
CA ASN A 74 -1.18 5.15 -16.88
C ASN A 74 -1.68 6.05 -15.71
N PHE A 75 -2.34 7.19 -15.98
CA PHE A 75 -2.86 8.07 -14.94
C PHE A 75 -3.83 7.35 -13.99
N ARG A 76 -4.71 6.50 -14.53
CA ARG A 76 -5.64 5.69 -13.73
C ARG A 76 -4.90 4.69 -12.83
N ALA A 77 -3.87 4.03 -13.35
CA ALA A 77 -3.03 3.11 -12.58
C ALA A 77 -2.27 3.86 -11.46
N PHE A 78 -1.78 5.05 -11.74
CA PHE A 78 -1.17 5.93 -10.75
C PHE A 78 -2.14 6.30 -9.62
N LEU A 79 -3.35 6.75 -9.93
CA LEU A 79 -4.36 7.08 -8.93
C LEU A 79 -4.74 5.88 -8.06
N THR A 80 -4.94 4.71 -8.68
CA THR A 80 -5.32 3.49 -7.95
C THR A 80 -4.19 2.95 -7.08
N SER A 81 -2.93 3.16 -7.45
CA SER A 81 -1.76 2.73 -6.66
C SER A 81 -1.62 3.50 -5.33
N GLY A 82 -2.04 4.76 -5.31
CA GLY A 82 -2.04 5.58 -4.10
C GLY A 82 -3.20 5.29 -3.14
N MET A 83 -4.22 4.55 -3.59
CA MET A 83 -5.38 4.26 -2.74
C MET A 83 -5.07 3.16 -1.73
N PRO A 84 -5.46 3.32 -0.46
CA PRO A 84 -5.34 2.25 0.50
C PRO A 84 -6.21 1.08 0.07
N THR A 85 -5.55 0.00 -0.34
CA THR A 85 -6.21 -1.26 -0.66
C THR A 85 -6.78 -1.90 0.60
N PHE A 86 -7.75 -2.80 0.46
CA PHE A 86 -8.25 -3.54 1.61
C PHE A 86 -7.13 -4.39 2.24
N SER A 87 -6.30 -5.02 1.43
CA SER A 87 -5.10 -5.73 1.90
C SER A 87 -4.11 -4.80 2.60
N GLY A 88 -3.96 -3.56 2.15
CA GLY A 88 -3.17 -2.54 2.84
C GLY A 88 -3.69 -2.22 4.23
N LYS A 89 -5.01 -2.07 4.40
CA LYS A 89 -5.65 -1.89 5.72
C LYS A 89 -5.42 -3.09 6.63
N VAL A 90 -5.59 -4.31 6.12
CA VAL A 90 -5.33 -5.55 6.88
C VAL A 90 -3.85 -5.64 7.26
N ARG A 91 -2.94 -5.28 6.34
CA ARG A 91 -1.49 -5.25 6.62
C ARG A 91 -1.15 -4.27 7.74
N SER A 92 -1.75 -3.09 7.78
CA SER A 92 -1.55 -2.12 8.87
C SER A 92 -1.97 -2.70 10.22
N ILE A 93 -3.05 -3.49 10.27
CA ILE A 93 -3.47 -4.19 11.48
C ILE A 93 -2.41 -5.22 11.90
N PHE A 94 -1.87 -6.02 10.98
CA PHE A 94 -0.81 -6.98 11.28
C PHE A 94 0.48 -6.31 11.79
N LEU A 95 0.79 -5.12 11.27
CA LEU A 95 1.96 -4.35 11.67
C LEU A 95 1.85 -3.74 13.08
N SER A 96 0.65 -3.64 13.67
CA SER A 96 0.49 -3.22 15.06
C SER A 96 1.09 -4.23 16.05
N ASP A 97 1.09 -5.52 15.70
CA ASP A 97 1.80 -6.59 16.43
C ASP A 97 2.10 -7.75 15.47
N VAL A 98 3.29 -7.74 14.87
CA VAL A 98 3.71 -8.76 13.89
C VAL A 98 3.91 -10.13 14.55
N SER A 99 4.26 -10.15 15.84
CA SER A 99 4.51 -11.38 16.61
C SER A 99 3.24 -12.12 16.99
N LYS A 100 2.10 -11.42 17.05
CA LYS A 100 0.79 -11.97 17.44
C LYS A 100 0.38 -13.14 16.55
N HIS A 101 -0.21 -14.16 17.17
CA HIS A 101 -0.82 -15.30 16.47
C HIS A 101 -2.18 -14.92 15.89
N TRP A 102 -2.16 -14.10 14.83
CA TRP A 102 -3.36 -13.60 14.19
C TRP A 102 -4.25 -14.72 13.66
N LYS A 103 -5.54 -14.63 13.99
CA LYS A 103 -6.61 -15.43 13.40
C LYS A 103 -7.54 -14.55 12.59
N LEU A 104 -8.22 -15.10 11.60
CA LEU A 104 -9.12 -14.31 10.76
C LEU A 104 -10.21 -13.62 11.57
N ARG A 105 -10.73 -14.27 12.61
CA ARG A 105 -11.72 -13.68 13.53
C ARG A 105 -11.19 -12.43 14.25
N ASP A 106 -9.89 -12.33 14.49
CA ASP A 106 -9.34 -11.14 15.15
C ASP A 106 -9.54 -9.90 14.28
N LEU A 107 -9.58 -10.05 12.95
CA LEU A 107 -9.83 -8.95 12.01
C LEU A 107 -11.29 -8.49 12.01
N THR A 108 -12.25 -9.33 12.44
CA THR A 108 -13.69 -8.97 12.46
C THR A 108 -13.94 -7.78 13.38
N ASP A 109 -13.25 -7.72 14.51
CA ASP A 109 -13.38 -6.67 15.52
C ASP A 109 -12.75 -5.33 15.05
N TYR A 110 -11.62 -5.42 14.33
CA TYR A 110 -10.94 -4.24 13.78
C TYR A 110 -11.66 -3.64 12.56
N LEU A 111 -12.26 -4.50 11.73
CA LEU A 111 -12.83 -4.08 10.45
C LEU A 111 -14.36 -3.98 10.45
N TYR A 112 -15.01 -4.39 11.56
CA TYR A 112 -16.46 -4.47 11.67
C TYR A 112 -17.10 -5.24 10.51
N MET A 113 -16.46 -6.38 10.12
CA MET A 113 -16.86 -7.21 8.98
C MET A 113 -16.86 -8.67 9.37
N SER A 114 -17.76 -9.46 8.74
CA SER A 114 -17.73 -10.92 8.89
C SER A 114 -16.47 -11.53 8.24
N GLU A 115 -16.03 -12.70 8.74
CA GLU A 115 -14.88 -13.43 8.15
C GLU A 115 -15.08 -13.73 6.67
N SER A 116 -16.31 -14.07 6.27
CA SER A 116 -16.65 -14.35 4.87
C SER A 116 -16.44 -13.14 3.98
N LEU A 117 -16.85 -11.95 4.45
CA LEU A 117 -16.67 -10.70 3.71
C LEU A 117 -15.18 -10.32 3.62
N ILE A 118 -14.41 -10.51 4.71
CA ILE A 118 -12.97 -10.28 4.70
C ILE A 118 -12.27 -11.18 3.68
N LYS A 119 -12.58 -12.49 3.69
CA LYS A 119 -12.05 -13.45 2.70
C LYS A 119 -12.37 -13.03 1.27
N LYS A 120 -13.64 -12.66 1.00
CA LYS A 120 -14.09 -12.21 -0.32
C LYS A 120 -13.33 -10.98 -0.81
N LYS A 121 -13.14 -9.96 0.07
CA LYS A 121 -12.42 -8.74 -0.27
C LYS A 121 -10.93 -9.00 -0.56
N LEU A 122 -10.27 -9.86 0.23
CA LEU A 122 -8.88 -10.26 -0.01
C LEU A 122 -8.74 -11.05 -1.32
N LEU A 123 -9.70 -11.93 -1.62
CA LEU A 123 -9.70 -12.69 -2.87
C LEU A 123 -9.84 -11.78 -4.10
N LEU A 124 -10.66 -10.73 -4.04
CA LEU A 124 -10.78 -9.73 -5.10
C LEU A 124 -9.46 -8.97 -5.38
N GLU A 125 -8.58 -8.92 -4.39
CA GLU A 125 -7.22 -8.35 -4.51
C GLU A 125 -6.15 -9.45 -4.76
N ASN A 126 -6.56 -10.63 -5.23
CA ASN A 126 -5.69 -11.78 -5.54
C ASN A 126 -4.78 -12.20 -4.37
N THR A 127 -5.26 -12.07 -3.14
CA THR A 127 -4.53 -12.46 -1.93
C THR A 127 -5.43 -13.23 -0.95
N SER A 128 -4.83 -13.69 0.13
CA SER A 128 -5.53 -14.36 1.23
C SER A 128 -4.98 -13.90 2.57
N PHE A 129 -5.71 -14.16 3.66
CA PHE A 129 -5.27 -13.87 5.02
C PHE A 129 -3.88 -14.45 5.31
N SER A 130 -3.69 -15.75 5.04
CA SER A 130 -2.42 -16.43 5.32
C SER A 130 -1.27 -15.90 4.48
N LYS A 131 -1.52 -15.66 3.18
CA LYS A 131 -0.52 -15.08 2.29
C LYS A 131 -0.13 -13.68 2.75
N LEU A 132 -1.11 -12.82 3.02
CA LEU A 132 -0.86 -11.44 3.43
C LEU A 132 -0.12 -11.35 4.78
N LEU A 133 -0.46 -12.23 5.74
CA LEU A 133 0.24 -12.32 7.02
C LEU A 133 1.69 -12.77 6.82
N LEU A 134 1.92 -13.80 5.99
CA LEU A 134 3.26 -14.26 5.67
C LEU A 134 4.08 -13.16 4.98
N ASP A 135 3.53 -12.51 3.96
CA ASP A 135 4.17 -11.41 3.24
C ASP A 135 4.58 -10.28 4.19
N THR A 136 3.68 -9.93 5.13
CA THR A 136 3.95 -8.89 6.14
C THR A 136 5.08 -9.28 7.08
N ARG A 137 5.08 -10.52 7.57
CA ARG A 137 6.13 -11.07 8.44
C ARG A 137 7.49 -11.14 7.73
N MET A 138 7.51 -11.55 6.46
CA MET A 138 8.73 -11.61 5.66
C MET A 138 9.30 -10.22 5.38
N ALA A 139 8.46 -9.24 5.04
CA ALA A 139 8.90 -7.85 4.89
C ALA A 139 9.47 -7.27 6.19
N PHE A 140 8.84 -7.57 7.32
CA PHE A 140 9.31 -7.15 8.64
C PHE A 140 10.64 -7.83 9.03
N ALA A 141 10.79 -9.13 8.71
CA ALA A 141 12.04 -9.85 8.92
C ALA A 141 13.21 -9.20 8.19
N ILE A 142 13.03 -8.80 6.93
CA ILE A 142 14.04 -8.05 6.15
C ILE A 142 14.46 -6.77 6.89
N LYS A 143 13.50 -6.01 7.43
CA LYS A 143 13.79 -4.78 8.18
C LYS A 143 14.67 -5.07 9.40
N LEU A 144 14.35 -6.11 10.18
CA LEU A 144 15.12 -6.49 11.37
C LEU A 144 16.53 -7.03 11.03
N LEU A 145 16.63 -7.82 9.93
CA LEU A 145 17.94 -8.30 9.46
C LEU A 145 18.85 -7.15 9.04
N LYS A 146 18.32 -6.10 8.40
CA LYS A 146 19.06 -4.88 8.07
C LYS A 146 19.54 -4.10 9.31
N GLN A 147 18.85 -4.27 10.44
CA GLN A 147 19.19 -3.69 11.73
C GLN A 147 20.14 -4.59 12.55
N ASN A 148 20.74 -5.61 11.93
CA ASN A 148 21.67 -6.56 12.54
C ASN A 148 21.11 -7.40 13.71
N HIS A 149 19.80 -7.60 13.77
CA HIS A 149 19.22 -8.56 14.72
C HIS A 149 19.61 -9.99 14.37
N SER A 150 19.80 -10.83 15.39
CA SER A 150 20.10 -12.25 15.19
C SER A 150 18.91 -12.98 14.57
N VAL A 151 19.18 -14.04 13.80
CA VAL A 151 18.13 -14.85 13.13
C VAL A 151 17.09 -15.38 14.12
N LYS A 152 17.50 -15.73 15.35
CA LYS A 152 16.61 -16.14 16.41
C LYS A 152 15.66 -15.02 16.84
N GLN A 153 16.20 -13.84 17.15
CA GLN A 153 15.40 -12.66 17.51
C GLN A 153 14.43 -12.27 16.40
N VAL A 154 14.88 -12.28 15.13
CA VAL A 154 14.02 -11.99 13.97
C VAL A 154 12.86 -12.98 13.89
N SER A 155 13.15 -14.29 14.04
CA SER A 155 12.13 -15.34 14.03
C SER A 155 11.04 -15.10 15.10
N GLU A 156 11.47 -14.82 16.33
CA GLU A 156 10.59 -14.57 17.47
C GLU A 156 9.76 -13.29 17.26
N SER A 157 10.40 -12.19 16.87
CA SER A 157 9.73 -10.90 16.61
C SER A 157 8.76 -10.95 15.44
N CYS A 158 8.96 -11.87 14.49
CA CYS A 158 8.04 -12.11 13.38
C CYS A 158 6.92 -13.13 13.73
N GLY A 159 6.84 -13.61 14.96
CA GLY A 159 5.79 -14.52 15.42
C GLY A 159 5.91 -15.95 14.91
N PHE A 160 7.15 -16.43 14.66
CA PHE A 160 7.41 -17.81 14.34
C PHE A 160 7.80 -18.58 15.61
N SER A 161 7.11 -19.67 15.90
CA SER A 161 7.39 -20.54 17.05
C SER A 161 8.67 -21.36 16.89
N SER A 162 9.16 -21.52 15.66
CA SER A 162 10.37 -22.29 15.33
C SER A 162 11.28 -21.49 14.40
N THR A 163 12.51 -21.25 14.85
CA THR A 163 13.55 -20.61 14.02
C THR A 163 13.90 -21.44 12.79
N SER A 164 13.91 -22.77 12.90
CA SER A 164 14.17 -23.66 11.75
C SER A 164 13.08 -23.54 10.70
N TYR A 165 11.81 -23.48 11.11
CA TYR A 165 10.69 -23.27 10.20
C TYR A 165 10.76 -21.90 9.53
N PHE A 166 11.07 -20.84 10.30
CA PHE A 166 11.29 -19.50 9.74
C PHE A 166 12.40 -19.50 8.67
N VAL A 167 13.56 -20.12 8.93
CA VAL A 167 14.67 -20.18 7.97
C VAL A 167 14.25 -20.91 6.69
N CYS A 168 13.51 -22.00 6.80
CA CYS A 168 12.98 -22.71 5.65
C CYS A 168 12.05 -21.84 4.80
N LEU A 169 11.05 -21.20 5.43
CA LEU A 169 10.12 -20.30 4.74
C LEU A 169 10.82 -19.09 4.13
N PHE A 170 11.75 -18.49 4.84
CA PHE A 170 12.51 -17.34 4.34
C PHE A 170 13.30 -17.71 3.08
N ARG A 171 13.95 -18.90 3.09
CA ARG A 171 14.67 -19.42 1.92
C ARG A 171 13.72 -19.66 0.73
N GLN A 172 12.53 -20.23 0.97
CA GLN A 172 11.52 -20.40 -0.09
C GLN A 172 11.04 -19.07 -0.66
N TYR A 173 10.94 -18.04 0.18
CA TYR A 173 10.39 -16.74 -0.20
C TYR A 173 11.42 -15.86 -0.93
N TYR A 174 12.68 -15.86 -0.49
CA TYR A 174 13.74 -14.97 -1.00
C TYR A 174 14.89 -15.69 -1.72
N ASN A 175 14.82 -17.01 -1.89
CA ASN A 175 15.86 -17.86 -2.50
C ASN A 175 17.23 -17.79 -1.80
N CYS A 176 17.30 -17.30 -0.58
CA CYS A 176 18.50 -17.28 0.27
C CYS A 176 18.11 -17.42 1.74
N THR A 177 19.05 -17.85 2.58
CA THR A 177 18.81 -17.91 4.02
C THR A 177 18.85 -16.53 4.67
N PRO A 178 18.22 -16.31 5.84
CA PRO A 178 18.32 -15.05 6.58
C PRO A 178 19.76 -14.62 6.87
N ARG A 179 20.64 -15.58 7.13
CA ARG A 179 22.07 -15.33 7.42
C ARG A 179 22.83 -14.88 6.16
N GLU A 180 22.59 -15.50 5.04
CA GLU A 180 23.14 -15.09 3.73
C GLU A 180 22.66 -13.69 3.37
N TYR A 181 21.36 -13.43 3.54
CA TYR A 181 20.78 -12.12 3.29
C TYR A 181 21.45 -11.02 4.12
N ALA A 182 21.60 -11.24 5.43
CA ALA A 182 22.25 -10.29 6.32
C ALA A 182 23.72 -10.03 5.93
N LYS A 183 24.46 -11.09 5.53
CA LYS A 183 25.86 -10.97 5.08
C LYS A 183 25.99 -10.15 3.79
N HIS A 184 25.09 -10.35 2.81
CA HIS A 184 25.10 -9.58 1.56
C HIS A 184 24.84 -8.09 1.80
N GLN A 185 23.96 -7.74 2.75
CA GLN A 185 23.69 -6.33 3.09
C GLN A 185 24.91 -5.62 3.69
N LEU A 186 25.71 -6.32 4.49
CA LEU A 186 26.95 -5.78 5.07
C LEU A 186 28.02 -5.52 4.00
N LEU A 187 28.02 -6.25 2.90
CA LEU A 187 28.97 -6.08 1.79
C LEU A 187 28.55 -5.00 0.79
N SER A 188 27.23 -4.73 0.67
CA SER A 188 26.68 -3.73 -0.26
C SER A 188 26.57 -2.33 0.33
N GLY A 189 26.85 -2.14 1.60
CA GLY A 189 26.77 -0.87 2.33
C GLY A 189 28.15 -0.19 2.57
N LYS A 190 29.19 -0.63 1.85
CA LYS A 190 30.52 0.01 1.86
C LYS A 190 30.79 0.78 0.58
#